data_0e3195a89bace29a605f4379d4b680a4
#
_entry.id   0e3195a89bace29a605f4379d4b680a4
#
_cell.length_a   1.000
_cell.length_b   1.000
_cell.length_c   1.000
_cell.angle_alpha   90.00
_cell.angle_beta   90.00
_cell.angle_gamma   90.00
#
_symmetry.space_group_name_H-M   'P 1'
#
loop_
_entity.id
_entity.type
_entity.pdbx_description
1 polymer ?
#
loop_
_entity_poly.entity_id
_entity_poly.type
_entity_poly.pdbx_seq_one_letter_code
_entity_poly.pdbx_strand_id
1 'polypeptide(L)'
;MNKKILCSTGTLVGRANGFDYTLIFRYAASICADGFELMMLKAYYDRLTDVRRTVEKAGMPVYTIHFEKDITALLGLGDEEDRKEGLRLFTINADMGAAVGARAAVLHLWDGRFDAKRLSESIGLLDTLFEICDKRSVELLVENIPCRISPYESVLEIAKRYPHARFTFDTRHADFIGETERFMQSDIWETRIGHIHVSDHIGLTAPGMWGVTRPIVHPGEGNIDFNRLFDEMPAFDGETVTLESPVMLPDGSHDLEKLNRSLCFLRDRMNKY
;
A
#
# COMPACT_ATOMS: atom_id res chain seq x y z
N MET A 1 -0.15 -18.62 -11.58
CA MET A 1 -0.98 -17.59 -12.30
C MET A 1 -0.12 -16.35 -12.47
N ASN A 2 -0.20 -15.65 -13.62
CA ASN A 2 0.56 -14.41 -13.80
C ASN A 2 0.09 -13.36 -12.80
N LYS A 3 1.02 -12.69 -12.13
CA LYS A 3 0.72 -11.58 -11.22
C LYS A 3 0.07 -10.42 -11.96
N LYS A 4 -0.88 -9.74 -11.35
CA LYS A 4 -1.48 -8.51 -11.87
C LYS A 4 -0.62 -7.30 -11.49
N ILE A 5 -0.23 -6.52 -12.46
CA ILE A 5 0.53 -5.29 -12.25
C ILE A 5 -0.44 -4.13 -12.15
N LEU A 6 -0.45 -3.49 -11.00
CA LEU A 6 -1.37 -2.39 -10.69
C LEU A 6 -0.63 -1.05 -10.66
N CYS A 7 -1.39 0.01 -10.95
CA CYS A 7 -0.97 1.39 -10.72
C CYS A 7 -1.72 1.92 -9.49
N SER A 8 -1.00 2.42 -8.48
CA SER A 8 -1.64 3.16 -7.39
C SER A 8 -2.21 4.47 -7.93
N THR A 9 -3.47 4.80 -7.62
CA THR A 9 -4.04 6.10 -7.99
C THR A 9 -3.36 7.25 -7.27
N GLY A 10 -2.65 6.98 -6.17
CA GLY A 10 -1.79 7.95 -5.49
C GLY A 10 -0.61 8.45 -6.32
N THR A 11 -0.24 7.75 -7.41
CA THR A 11 0.76 8.25 -8.37
C THR A 11 0.23 9.40 -9.22
N LEU A 12 -1.09 9.44 -9.44
CA LEU A 12 -1.77 10.39 -10.30
C LEU A 12 -2.39 11.56 -9.54
N VAL A 13 -2.84 11.31 -8.32
CA VAL A 13 -3.65 12.24 -7.54
C VAL A 13 -2.93 12.61 -6.25
N GLY A 14 -2.75 13.92 -6.03
CA GLY A 14 -2.06 14.39 -4.84
C GLY A 14 -2.16 15.91 -4.66
N ARG A 15 -1.39 16.44 -3.72
CA ARG A 15 -1.45 17.86 -3.34
C ARG A 15 -1.18 18.81 -4.52
N ALA A 16 -0.21 18.51 -5.40
CA ALA A 16 0.19 19.41 -6.48
C ALA A 16 -0.92 19.62 -7.52
N ASN A 17 -1.87 18.67 -7.67
CA ASN A 17 -3.03 18.82 -8.54
C ASN A 17 -4.36 19.01 -7.78
N GLY A 18 -4.29 19.44 -6.51
CA GLY A 18 -5.48 19.71 -5.70
C GLY A 18 -6.33 18.47 -5.42
N PHE A 19 -5.73 17.28 -5.43
CA PHE A 19 -6.43 15.99 -5.25
C PHE A 19 -7.54 15.76 -6.31
N ASP A 20 -7.26 16.12 -7.57
CA ASP A 20 -8.18 15.95 -8.70
C ASP A 20 -8.34 14.46 -9.08
N TYR A 21 -9.34 13.81 -8.50
CA TYR A 21 -9.64 12.40 -8.77
C TYR A 21 -10.10 12.13 -10.22
N THR A 22 -10.48 13.17 -10.98
CA THR A 22 -10.88 12.99 -12.39
C THR A 22 -9.72 12.53 -13.27
N LEU A 23 -8.48 12.73 -12.83
CA LEU A 23 -7.27 12.26 -13.50
C LEU A 23 -7.22 10.73 -13.60
N ILE A 24 -7.85 9.99 -12.65
CA ILE A 24 -7.95 8.52 -12.70
C ILE A 24 -8.66 8.13 -14.01
N PHE A 25 -9.81 8.72 -14.31
CA PHE A 25 -10.52 8.47 -15.56
C PHE A 25 -9.74 8.97 -16.78
N ARG A 26 -9.20 10.20 -16.69
CA ARG A 26 -8.49 10.84 -17.79
C ARG A 26 -7.31 10.01 -18.32
N TYR A 27 -6.57 9.37 -17.43
CA TYR A 27 -5.35 8.66 -17.79
C TYR A 27 -5.50 7.14 -17.89
N ALA A 28 -6.59 6.56 -17.43
CA ALA A 28 -6.79 5.11 -17.39
C ALA A 28 -6.43 4.40 -18.70
N ALA A 29 -6.92 4.90 -19.83
CA ALA A 29 -6.66 4.31 -21.15
C ALA A 29 -5.20 4.43 -21.62
N SER A 30 -4.39 5.28 -20.97
CA SER A 30 -2.98 5.52 -21.32
C SER A 30 -2.01 4.80 -20.39
N ILE A 31 -2.50 4.05 -19.39
CA ILE A 31 -1.68 3.38 -18.38
C ILE A 31 -1.58 1.90 -18.70
N CYS A 32 -0.34 1.38 -18.77
CA CYS A 32 -0.05 -0.02 -19.09
C CYS A 32 -0.14 -0.94 -17.85
N ALA A 33 -1.18 -0.77 -17.02
CA ALA A 33 -1.45 -1.64 -15.87
C ALA A 33 -2.60 -2.62 -16.15
N ASP A 34 -2.70 -3.68 -15.35
CA ASP A 34 -3.84 -4.62 -15.41
C ASP A 34 -5.04 -4.08 -14.60
N GLY A 35 -4.82 -3.10 -13.74
CA GLY A 35 -5.83 -2.49 -12.89
C GLY A 35 -5.25 -1.41 -11.99
N PHE A 36 -6.10 -0.91 -11.11
CA PHE A 36 -5.71 0.07 -10.10
C PHE A 36 -5.65 -0.52 -8.70
N GLU A 37 -4.78 0.08 -7.89
CA GLU A 37 -5.00 0.21 -6.47
C GLU A 37 -5.60 1.59 -6.19
N LEU A 38 -6.78 1.63 -5.59
CA LEU A 38 -7.41 2.89 -5.21
C LEU A 38 -6.82 3.40 -3.90
N MET A 39 -6.00 4.45 -3.95
CA MET A 39 -5.53 5.16 -2.77
C MET A 39 -6.66 6.05 -2.23
N MET A 40 -7.14 5.77 -1.03
CA MET A 40 -8.08 6.65 -0.33
C MET A 40 -7.35 7.88 0.22
N LEU A 41 -7.94 9.03 0.01
CA LEU A 41 -7.41 10.32 0.45
C LEU A 41 -8.45 11.06 1.28
N LYS A 42 -8.00 11.79 2.30
CA LYS A 42 -8.87 12.61 3.16
C LYS A 42 -9.78 13.54 2.36
N ALA A 43 -9.27 14.07 1.24
CA ALA A 43 -10.03 14.94 0.33
C ALA A 43 -11.21 14.25 -0.36
N TYR A 44 -11.35 12.94 -0.24
CA TYR A 44 -12.44 12.18 -0.89
C TYR A 44 -13.69 12.03 -0.02
N TYR A 45 -13.59 12.20 1.30
CA TYR A 45 -14.70 11.87 2.20
C TYR A 45 -15.98 12.67 1.93
N ASP A 46 -15.87 13.91 1.46
CA ASP A 46 -17.05 14.75 1.12
C ASP A 46 -17.62 14.46 -0.28
N ARG A 47 -16.98 13.57 -1.07
CA ARG A 47 -17.32 13.30 -2.48
C ARG A 47 -17.16 11.83 -2.88
N LEU A 48 -17.34 10.91 -1.95
CA LEU A 48 -17.13 9.47 -2.16
C LEU A 48 -17.90 8.92 -3.36
N THR A 49 -19.15 9.37 -3.56
CA THR A 49 -19.98 8.95 -4.70
C THR A 49 -19.37 9.36 -6.03
N ASP A 50 -18.81 10.57 -6.13
CA ASP A 50 -18.22 11.08 -7.35
C ASP A 50 -16.87 10.41 -7.66
N VAL A 51 -16.06 10.16 -6.61
CA VAL A 51 -14.82 9.38 -6.73
C VAL A 51 -15.14 7.98 -7.25
N ARG A 52 -16.09 7.29 -6.62
CA ARG A 52 -16.53 5.96 -7.06
C ARG A 52 -16.97 5.96 -8.52
N ARG A 53 -17.87 6.87 -8.93
CA ARG A 53 -18.34 6.98 -10.31
C ARG A 53 -17.20 7.25 -11.30
N THR A 54 -16.20 8.02 -10.90
CA THR A 54 -15.04 8.32 -11.74
C THR A 54 -14.17 7.07 -11.93
N VAL A 55 -13.95 6.32 -10.87
CA VAL A 55 -13.22 5.04 -10.92
C VAL A 55 -13.97 4.02 -11.79
N GLU A 56 -15.28 3.87 -11.61
CA GLU A 56 -16.13 3.00 -12.43
C GLU A 56 -16.06 3.37 -13.92
N LYS A 57 -16.12 4.66 -14.24
CA LYS A 57 -16.02 5.18 -15.61
C LYS A 57 -14.65 4.97 -16.25
N ALA A 58 -13.60 4.85 -15.45
CA ALA A 58 -12.25 4.59 -15.95
C ALA A 58 -12.15 3.25 -16.70
N GLY A 59 -13.07 2.32 -16.44
CA GLY A 59 -13.15 1.03 -17.12
C GLY A 59 -11.99 0.07 -16.81
N MET A 60 -11.11 0.45 -15.90
CA MET A 60 -10.00 -0.35 -15.41
C MET A 60 -10.38 -0.98 -14.07
N PRO A 61 -10.19 -2.29 -13.87
CA PRO A 61 -10.58 -2.94 -12.61
C PRO A 61 -9.77 -2.39 -11.43
N VAL A 62 -10.40 -2.32 -10.25
CA VAL A 62 -9.73 -2.06 -8.98
C VAL A 62 -9.56 -3.39 -8.27
N TYR A 63 -8.31 -3.81 -8.04
CA TYR A 63 -8.00 -5.06 -7.35
C TYR A 63 -7.77 -4.85 -5.86
N THR A 64 -7.15 -3.72 -5.50
CA THR A 64 -6.82 -3.37 -4.12
C THR A 64 -7.26 -1.95 -3.81
N ILE A 65 -7.51 -1.69 -2.53
CA ILE A 65 -7.74 -0.34 -2.01
C ILE A 65 -6.72 -0.08 -0.90
N HIS A 66 -6.04 1.04 -0.97
CA HIS A 66 -5.17 1.50 0.11
C HIS A 66 -5.97 2.44 1.03
N PHE A 67 -6.10 2.09 2.29
CA PHE A 67 -6.85 2.89 3.26
C PHE A 67 -6.14 4.21 3.54
N GLU A 68 -6.91 5.22 3.86
CA GLU A 68 -6.42 6.56 4.18
C GLU A 68 -5.48 6.50 5.40
N LYS A 69 -4.31 7.14 5.29
CA LYS A 69 -3.19 6.95 6.23
C LYS A 69 -3.40 7.57 7.60
N ASP A 70 -4.22 8.63 7.72
CA ASP A 70 -4.51 9.27 9.02
C ASP A 70 -5.34 8.37 9.96
N ILE A 71 -6.02 7.34 9.41
CA ILE A 71 -6.74 6.32 10.20
C ILE A 71 -5.80 5.66 11.22
N THR A 72 -4.55 5.40 10.85
CA THR A 72 -3.51 4.85 11.72
C THR A 72 -3.35 5.65 13.02
N ALA A 73 -3.25 6.98 12.88
CA ALA A 73 -3.08 7.86 14.03
C ALA A 73 -4.33 7.90 14.92
N LEU A 74 -5.51 7.95 14.32
CA LEU A 74 -6.77 7.94 15.06
C LEU A 74 -6.95 6.66 15.86
N LEU A 75 -6.64 5.50 15.26
CA LEU A 75 -6.79 4.21 15.91
C LEU A 75 -5.77 3.97 17.03
N GLY A 76 -4.49 4.34 16.80
CA GLY A 76 -3.39 3.92 17.66
C GLY A 76 -2.79 5.02 18.54
N LEU A 77 -2.94 6.30 18.20
CA LEU A 77 -2.35 7.42 18.92
C LEU A 77 -3.37 8.34 19.59
N GLY A 78 -4.63 8.29 19.13
CA GLY A 78 -5.71 9.13 19.60
C GLY A 78 -6.33 8.69 20.93
N ASP A 79 -7.24 9.50 21.41
CA ASP A 79 -8.11 9.18 22.56
C ASP A 79 -9.30 8.28 22.14
N GLU A 80 -10.30 8.13 22.99
CA GLU A 80 -11.46 7.29 22.71
C GLU A 80 -12.34 7.83 21.57
N GLU A 81 -12.50 9.15 21.48
CA GLU A 81 -13.28 9.79 20.41
C GLU A 81 -12.53 9.70 19.07
N ASP A 82 -11.23 9.91 19.07
CA ASP A 82 -10.37 9.69 17.89
C ASP A 82 -10.47 8.25 17.41
N ARG A 83 -10.44 7.28 18.33
CA ARG A 83 -10.57 5.85 17.98
C ARG A 83 -11.92 5.52 17.37
N LYS A 84 -13.01 6.08 17.88
CA LYS A 84 -14.35 5.95 17.27
C LYS A 84 -14.37 6.52 15.86
N GLU A 85 -13.80 7.70 15.68
CA GLU A 85 -13.68 8.32 14.35
C GLU A 85 -12.79 7.47 13.41
N GLY A 86 -11.66 6.95 13.90
CA GLY A 86 -10.80 6.04 13.16
C GLY A 86 -11.54 4.81 12.66
N LEU A 87 -12.35 4.16 13.52
CA LEU A 87 -13.18 3.02 13.13
C LEU A 87 -14.27 3.40 12.13
N ARG A 88 -14.87 4.58 12.27
CA ARG A 88 -15.85 5.10 11.31
C ARG A 88 -15.22 5.30 9.93
N LEU A 89 -14.06 5.95 9.86
CA LEU A 89 -13.33 6.17 8.61
C LEU A 89 -12.82 4.85 8.00
N PHE A 90 -12.31 3.94 8.83
CA PHE A 90 -11.93 2.60 8.41
C PHE A 90 -13.11 1.88 7.73
N THR A 91 -14.29 1.94 8.35
CA THR A 91 -15.52 1.35 7.80
C THR A 91 -15.89 1.96 6.44
N ILE A 92 -15.80 3.28 6.30
CA ILE A 92 -16.05 3.98 5.02
C ILE A 92 -15.06 3.53 3.94
N ASN A 93 -13.78 3.34 4.30
CA ASN A 93 -12.78 2.86 3.34
C ASN A 93 -13.07 1.40 2.92
N ALA A 94 -13.48 0.56 3.84
CA ALA A 94 -13.87 -0.82 3.53
C ALA A 94 -15.15 -0.86 2.66
N ASP A 95 -16.15 0.00 2.91
CA ASP A 95 -17.33 0.17 2.08
C ASP A 95 -16.96 0.62 0.65
N MET A 96 -16.02 1.57 0.53
CA MET A 96 -15.52 2.01 -0.78
C MET A 96 -14.83 0.86 -1.51
N GLY A 97 -13.96 0.09 -0.82
CA GLY A 97 -13.30 -1.08 -1.40
C GLY A 97 -14.29 -2.06 -1.99
N ALA A 98 -15.29 -2.46 -1.22
CA ALA A 98 -16.37 -3.34 -1.68
C ALA A 98 -17.13 -2.73 -2.88
N ALA A 99 -17.45 -1.44 -2.81
CA ALA A 99 -18.23 -0.75 -3.84
C ALA A 99 -17.50 -0.64 -5.19
N VAL A 100 -16.16 -0.57 -5.19
CA VAL A 100 -15.36 -0.54 -6.44
C VAL A 100 -14.88 -1.93 -6.87
N GLY A 101 -15.21 -2.99 -6.13
CA GLY A 101 -14.87 -4.37 -6.44
C GLY A 101 -13.46 -4.78 -6.04
N ALA A 102 -12.80 -4.04 -5.14
CA ALA A 102 -11.51 -4.42 -4.58
C ALA A 102 -11.64 -5.71 -3.75
N ARG A 103 -10.66 -6.60 -3.89
CA ARG A 103 -10.62 -7.88 -3.16
C ARG A 103 -9.78 -7.80 -1.90
N ALA A 104 -8.85 -6.85 -1.85
CA ALA A 104 -7.97 -6.65 -0.71
C ALA A 104 -7.84 -5.17 -0.36
N ALA A 105 -7.55 -4.89 0.91
CA ALA A 105 -7.33 -3.57 1.46
C ALA A 105 -5.97 -3.51 2.15
N VAL A 106 -5.17 -2.52 1.82
CA VAL A 106 -3.88 -2.25 2.47
C VAL A 106 -4.09 -1.29 3.63
N LEU A 107 -3.55 -1.64 4.79
CA LEU A 107 -3.63 -0.84 6.00
C LEU A 107 -2.24 -0.56 6.59
N HIS A 108 -1.96 0.70 6.85
CA HIS A 108 -0.93 1.09 7.81
C HIS A 108 -1.52 0.90 9.23
N LEU A 109 -1.15 -0.16 9.92
CA LEU A 109 -1.61 -0.39 11.30
C LEU A 109 -0.83 0.45 12.32
N TRP A 110 0.37 0.87 11.96
CA TRP A 110 1.27 1.74 12.73
C TRP A 110 2.02 2.70 11.82
N ASP A 111 2.74 3.63 12.39
CA ASP A 111 3.68 4.54 11.72
C ASP A 111 4.94 4.80 12.56
N GLY A 112 5.84 5.64 12.07
CA GLY A 112 7.11 5.95 12.73
C GLY A 112 7.01 6.55 14.14
N ARG A 113 5.82 6.93 14.61
CA ARG A 113 5.57 7.50 15.95
C ARG A 113 5.27 6.44 17.01
N PHE A 114 5.00 5.19 16.60
CA PHE A 114 4.59 4.12 17.51
C PHE A 114 5.76 3.58 18.30
N ASP A 115 5.54 3.37 19.59
CA ASP A 115 6.36 2.55 20.48
C ASP A 115 5.74 1.16 20.66
N ALA A 116 6.41 0.28 21.43
CA ALA A 116 5.97 -1.10 21.64
C ALA A 116 4.56 -1.19 22.26
N LYS A 117 4.24 -0.28 23.19
CA LYS A 117 2.92 -0.26 23.83
C LYS A 117 1.81 0.10 22.82
N ARG A 118 2.00 1.18 22.07
CA ARG A 118 1.04 1.63 21.05
C ARG A 118 0.85 0.58 19.96
N LEU A 119 1.94 -0.05 19.52
CA LEU A 119 1.87 -1.13 18.55
C LEU A 119 1.04 -2.31 19.07
N SER A 120 1.29 -2.77 20.29
CA SER A 120 0.54 -3.87 20.90
C SER A 120 -0.95 -3.55 21.06
N GLU A 121 -1.28 -2.30 21.43
CA GLU A 121 -2.66 -1.81 21.49
C GLU A 121 -3.33 -1.84 20.10
N SER A 122 -2.63 -1.40 19.04
CA SER A 122 -3.14 -1.42 17.67
C SER A 122 -3.32 -2.85 17.13
N ILE A 123 -2.37 -3.75 17.41
CA ILE A 123 -2.52 -5.18 17.10
C ILE A 123 -3.77 -5.76 17.77
N GLY A 124 -4.10 -5.31 18.99
CA GLY A 124 -5.33 -5.70 19.70
C GLY A 124 -6.64 -5.29 19.01
N LEU A 125 -6.61 -4.34 18.07
CA LEU A 125 -7.80 -3.94 17.30
C LEU A 125 -8.08 -4.84 16.10
N LEU A 126 -7.13 -5.68 15.69
CA LEU A 126 -7.21 -6.44 14.44
C LEU A 126 -8.44 -7.35 14.36
N ASP A 127 -8.92 -7.93 15.48
CA ASP A 127 -10.15 -8.71 15.48
C ASP A 127 -11.33 -7.90 14.91
N THR A 128 -11.48 -6.66 15.39
CA THR A 128 -12.54 -5.75 14.92
C THR A 128 -12.33 -5.33 13.48
N LEU A 129 -11.08 -5.03 13.08
CA LEU A 129 -10.76 -4.57 11.74
C LEU A 129 -10.95 -5.69 10.71
N PHE A 130 -10.56 -6.92 11.01
CA PHE A 130 -10.84 -8.09 10.18
C PHE A 130 -12.34 -8.30 10.02
N GLU A 131 -13.12 -8.28 11.12
CA GLU A 131 -14.58 -8.44 11.07
C GLU A 131 -15.26 -7.39 10.17
N ILE A 132 -14.80 -6.13 10.20
CA ILE A 132 -15.32 -5.07 9.34
C ILE A 132 -15.06 -5.37 7.86
N CYS A 133 -13.86 -5.84 7.52
CA CYS A 133 -13.46 -6.16 6.15
C CYS A 133 -14.13 -7.46 5.65
N ASP A 134 -14.19 -8.50 6.48
CA ASP A 134 -14.81 -9.80 6.14
C ASP A 134 -16.29 -9.66 5.78
N LYS A 135 -17.04 -8.83 6.52
CA LYS A 135 -18.45 -8.50 6.22
C LYS A 135 -18.63 -7.90 4.82
N ARG A 136 -17.56 -7.42 4.19
CA ARG A 136 -17.53 -6.76 2.88
C ARG A 136 -16.85 -7.61 1.81
N SER A 137 -16.38 -8.80 2.19
CA SER A 137 -15.59 -9.68 1.32
C SER A 137 -14.32 -9.00 0.77
N VAL A 138 -13.68 -8.18 1.59
CA VAL A 138 -12.40 -7.50 1.31
C VAL A 138 -11.38 -8.05 2.30
N GLU A 139 -10.29 -8.64 1.80
CA GLU A 139 -9.20 -9.14 2.64
C GLU A 139 -8.36 -7.99 3.19
N LEU A 140 -8.13 -7.94 4.51
CA LEU A 140 -7.28 -6.92 5.11
C LEU A 140 -5.82 -7.35 5.10
N LEU A 141 -4.94 -6.54 4.51
CA LEU A 141 -3.50 -6.74 4.44
C LEU A 141 -2.78 -5.66 5.25
N VAL A 142 -1.99 -6.05 6.24
CA VAL A 142 -1.19 -5.12 7.04
C VAL A 142 0.15 -4.88 6.37
N GLU A 143 0.54 -3.62 6.19
CA GLU A 143 1.78 -3.25 5.52
C GLU A 143 2.96 -3.10 6.48
N ASN A 144 4.19 -3.43 6.02
CA ASN A 144 5.45 -3.36 6.77
C ASN A 144 5.98 -1.92 6.90
N ILE A 145 5.25 -1.05 7.57
CA ILE A 145 5.63 0.36 7.74
C ILE A 145 6.82 0.51 8.67
N PRO A 146 7.86 1.31 8.31
CA PRO A 146 8.97 1.61 9.19
C PRO A 146 8.53 2.28 10.48
N CYS A 147 8.99 1.77 11.62
CA CYS A 147 8.80 2.37 12.92
C CYS A 147 10.03 2.16 13.83
N ARG A 148 9.93 2.53 15.09
CA ARG A 148 11.04 2.33 16.06
C ARG A 148 11.27 0.86 16.41
N ILE A 149 10.29 0.03 16.13
CA ILE A 149 10.35 -1.42 16.29
C ILE A 149 10.54 -2.01 14.90
N SER A 150 11.19 -3.16 14.81
CA SER A 150 11.32 -3.89 13.55
C SER A 150 9.94 -4.21 12.98
N PRO A 151 9.59 -3.73 11.77
CA PRO A 151 8.36 -4.13 11.08
C PRO A 151 8.27 -5.64 10.87
N TYR A 152 9.40 -6.31 10.63
CA TYR A 152 9.44 -7.76 10.52
C TYR A 152 8.98 -8.45 11.81
N GLU A 153 9.50 -8.04 12.98
CA GLU A 153 9.06 -8.59 14.28
C GLU A 153 7.58 -8.31 14.55
N SER A 154 7.10 -7.11 14.17
CA SER A 154 5.69 -6.72 14.29
C SER A 154 4.78 -7.60 13.44
N VAL A 155 5.17 -7.87 12.20
CA VAL A 155 4.47 -8.77 11.29
C VAL A 155 4.46 -10.21 11.83
N LEU A 156 5.58 -10.68 12.38
CA LEU A 156 5.65 -12.01 13.02
C LEU A 156 4.75 -12.11 14.25
N GLU A 157 4.66 -11.07 15.08
CA GLU A 157 3.74 -11.03 16.22
C GLU A 157 2.30 -11.15 15.76
N ILE A 158 1.90 -10.39 14.73
CA ILE A 158 0.57 -10.49 14.13
C ILE A 158 0.33 -11.90 13.58
N ALA A 159 1.29 -12.45 12.82
CA ALA A 159 1.15 -13.77 12.21
C ALA A 159 0.97 -14.89 13.24
N LYS A 160 1.62 -14.78 14.41
CA LYS A 160 1.46 -15.73 15.53
C LYS A 160 0.09 -15.60 16.20
N ARG A 161 -0.37 -14.37 16.41
CA ARG A 161 -1.66 -14.10 17.08
C ARG A 161 -2.85 -14.34 16.16
N TYR A 162 -2.70 -14.03 14.88
CA TYR A 162 -3.74 -14.14 13.84
C TYR A 162 -3.26 -15.05 12.68
N PRO A 163 -3.47 -16.37 12.80
CA PRO A 163 -2.99 -17.32 11.79
C PRO A 163 -3.52 -17.12 10.37
N HIS A 164 -4.61 -16.39 10.20
CA HIS A 164 -5.21 -16.02 8.91
C HIS A 164 -4.72 -14.68 8.37
N ALA A 165 -4.03 -13.86 9.18
CA ALA A 165 -3.58 -12.55 8.73
C ALA A 165 -2.62 -12.64 7.55
N ARG A 166 -2.79 -11.76 6.57
CA ARG A 166 -1.89 -11.60 5.44
C ARG A 166 -1.35 -10.17 5.38
N PHE A 167 -0.32 -9.96 4.59
CA PHE A 167 0.50 -8.76 4.63
C PHE A 167 0.74 -8.18 3.25
N THR A 168 0.93 -6.86 3.21
CA THR A 168 1.53 -6.16 2.08
C THR A 168 3.02 -5.97 2.36
N PHE A 169 3.85 -6.39 1.42
CA PHE A 169 5.30 -6.15 1.46
C PHE A 169 5.63 -4.94 0.60
N ASP A 170 6.02 -3.82 1.23
CA ASP A 170 6.56 -2.65 0.53
C ASP A 170 8.09 -2.77 0.45
N THR A 171 8.61 -2.80 -0.79
CA THR A 171 10.03 -2.97 -1.10
C THR A 171 10.87 -1.85 -0.52
N ARG A 172 10.40 -0.61 -0.64
CA ARG A 172 11.09 0.59 -0.13
C ARG A 172 11.15 0.60 1.39
N HIS A 173 10.06 0.22 2.06
CA HIS A 173 10.01 0.17 3.51
C HIS A 173 10.96 -0.91 4.07
N ALA A 174 10.99 -2.08 3.45
CA ALA A 174 11.87 -3.16 3.86
C ALA A 174 13.35 -2.82 3.62
N ASP A 175 13.69 -2.24 2.46
CA ASP A 175 15.06 -1.83 2.15
C ASP A 175 15.53 -0.71 3.06
N PHE A 176 14.67 0.28 3.33
CA PHE A 176 14.97 1.42 4.19
C PHE A 176 15.46 1.02 5.60
N ILE A 177 14.98 -0.09 6.13
CA ILE A 177 15.33 -0.62 7.45
C ILE A 177 16.26 -1.83 7.39
N GLY A 178 16.64 -2.30 6.19
CA GLY A 178 17.53 -3.43 5.99
C GLY A 178 16.91 -4.78 6.33
N GLU A 179 15.61 -4.95 6.16
CA GLU A 179 14.88 -6.19 6.50
C GLU A 179 14.39 -6.99 5.28
N THR A 180 14.71 -6.57 4.06
CA THR A 180 14.26 -7.22 2.82
C THR A 180 14.55 -8.73 2.82
N GLU A 181 15.80 -9.13 3.11
CA GLU A 181 16.19 -10.54 3.12
C GLU A 181 15.49 -11.31 4.25
N ARG A 182 15.29 -10.70 5.42
CA ARG A 182 14.57 -11.33 6.54
C ARG A 182 13.13 -11.69 6.16
N PHE A 183 12.44 -10.78 5.46
CA PHE A 183 11.09 -11.05 4.94
C PHE A 183 11.11 -12.18 3.93
N MET A 184 11.97 -12.10 2.90
CA MET A 184 12.02 -13.08 1.81
C MET A 184 12.41 -14.50 2.26
N GLN A 185 13.21 -14.62 3.32
CA GLN A 185 13.62 -15.91 3.89
C GLN A 185 12.69 -16.44 4.98
N SER A 186 11.61 -15.74 5.28
CA SER A 186 10.71 -16.11 6.37
C SER A 186 9.61 -17.08 5.94
N ASP A 187 9.10 -17.86 6.90
CA ASP A 187 7.98 -18.79 6.68
C ASP A 187 6.67 -18.09 6.28
N ILE A 188 6.57 -16.77 6.51
CA ILE A 188 5.39 -15.99 6.12
C ILE A 188 5.42 -15.57 4.64
N TRP A 189 6.58 -15.62 3.97
CA TRP A 189 6.72 -15.07 2.63
C TRP A 189 5.79 -15.77 1.62
N GLU A 190 5.88 -17.07 1.52
CA GLU A 190 5.17 -17.83 0.50
C GLU A 190 3.65 -17.71 0.63
N THR A 191 3.13 -17.84 1.86
CA THR A 191 1.69 -18.03 2.11
C THR A 191 1.00 -16.80 2.70
N ARG A 192 1.76 -15.81 3.20
CA ARG A 192 1.20 -14.66 3.94
C ARG A 192 1.40 -13.32 3.24
N ILE A 193 2.33 -13.23 2.26
CA ILE A 193 2.41 -12.03 1.44
C ILE A 193 1.31 -12.07 0.39
N GLY A 194 0.27 -11.25 0.61
CA GLY A 194 -0.90 -11.14 -0.26
C GLY A 194 -0.74 -10.11 -1.37
N HIS A 195 0.16 -9.15 -1.17
CA HIS A 195 0.35 -8.02 -2.04
C HIS A 195 1.77 -7.45 -1.92
N ILE A 196 2.28 -6.85 -3.00
CA ILE A 196 3.58 -6.18 -2.98
C ILE A 196 3.42 -4.75 -3.48
N HIS A 197 3.95 -3.78 -2.71
CA HIS A 197 4.17 -2.42 -3.15
C HIS A 197 5.60 -2.25 -3.67
N VAL A 198 5.72 -1.61 -4.81
CA VAL A 198 7.02 -1.34 -5.44
C VAL A 198 7.20 0.14 -5.63
N SER A 199 8.21 0.65 -4.98
CA SER A 199 8.80 1.98 -5.19
C SER A 199 10.26 1.94 -4.75
N ASP A 200 11.06 2.90 -5.20
CA ASP A 200 12.46 3.04 -4.83
C ASP A 200 12.66 4.31 -4.00
N HIS A 201 13.82 4.49 -3.42
CA HIS A 201 14.15 5.70 -2.65
C HIS A 201 15.60 6.13 -2.86
N ILE A 202 15.86 7.42 -2.64
CA ILE A 202 17.20 8.00 -2.67
C ILE A 202 17.64 8.34 -1.26
N GLY A 203 18.92 8.16 -0.98
CA GLY A 203 19.58 8.58 0.25
C GLY A 203 19.97 7.43 1.15
N LEU A 204 20.71 7.75 2.19
CA LEU A 204 21.24 6.75 3.12
C LEU A 204 20.15 6.20 4.03
N THR A 205 20.18 4.90 4.21
CA THR A 205 19.46 4.20 5.27
C THR A 205 20.34 4.19 6.52
N ALA A 206 19.80 4.59 7.65
CA ALA A 206 20.51 4.51 8.92
C ALA A 206 19.52 4.26 10.06
N PRO A 207 19.91 3.50 11.09
CA PRO A 207 19.08 3.32 12.27
C PRO A 207 18.65 4.67 12.86
N GLY A 208 17.40 4.79 13.27
CA GLY A 208 16.86 5.99 13.91
C GLY A 208 16.42 7.12 12.96
N MET A 209 16.47 6.92 11.65
CA MET A 209 16.03 7.93 10.67
C MET A 209 14.54 7.83 10.30
N TRP A 210 13.73 7.38 11.20
CA TRP A 210 12.30 7.10 11.02
C TRP A 210 11.48 8.30 10.57
N GLY A 211 11.71 9.44 10.86
CA GLY A 211 10.95 10.62 10.49
C GLY A 211 11.51 11.37 9.28
N VAL A 212 12.55 10.86 8.66
CA VAL A 212 13.19 11.54 7.53
C VAL A 212 12.43 11.22 6.25
N THR A 213 11.81 12.24 5.68
CA THR A 213 11.20 12.13 4.34
C THR A 213 12.31 11.88 3.32
N ARG A 214 12.20 10.80 2.59
CA ARG A 214 13.12 10.49 1.49
C ARG A 214 12.39 10.62 0.18
N PRO A 215 13.04 11.15 -0.86
CA PRO A 215 12.45 11.15 -2.18
C PRO A 215 12.10 9.72 -2.60
N ILE A 216 10.85 9.54 -2.99
CA ILE A 216 10.37 8.30 -3.63
C ILE A 216 10.65 8.46 -5.11
N VAL A 217 11.28 7.44 -5.70
CA VAL A 217 11.64 7.42 -7.11
C VAL A 217 11.16 6.12 -7.76
N HIS A 218 11.35 6.00 -9.05
CA HIS A 218 10.96 4.81 -9.79
C HIS A 218 11.97 3.67 -9.61
N PRO A 219 11.56 2.41 -9.76
CA PRO A 219 12.44 1.25 -9.66
C PRO A 219 13.68 1.41 -10.55
N GLY A 220 14.87 1.28 -9.93
CA GLY A 220 16.17 1.43 -10.58
C GLY A 220 16.71 2.87 -10.65
N GLU A 221 16.00 3.85 -10.08
CA GLU A 221 16.48 5.24 -9.97
C GLU A 221 17.03 5.56 -8.57
N GLY A 222 16.94 4.64 -7.63
CA GLY A 222 17.34 4.82 -6.25
C GLY A 222 18.32 3.78 -5.74
N ASN A 223 18.16 3.40 -4.49
CA ASN A 223 19.09 2.55 -3.76
C ASN A 223 18.86 1.05 -3.96
N ILE A 224 17.64 0.65 -4.35
CA ILE A 224 17.26 -0.76 -4.40
C ILE A 224 17.76 -1.39 -5.71
N ASP A 225 18.57 -2.44 -5.60
CA ASP A 225 18.89 -3.29 -6.75
C ASP A 225 17.70 -4.21 -7.08
N PHE A 226 16.76 -3.68 -7.87
CA PHE A 226 15.56 -4.43 -8.27
C PHE A 226 15.85 -5.63 -9.16
N ASN A 227 16.99 -5.67 -9.86
CA ASN A 227 17.38 -6.86 -10.60
C ASN A 227 17.67 -8.00 -9.62
N ARG A 228 18.55 -7.72 -8.64
CA ARG A 228 18.86 -8.68 -7.58
C ARG A 228 17.62 -9.04 -6.77
N LEU A 229 16.83 -8.06 -6.32
CA LEU A 229 15.62 -8.27 -5.52
C LEU A 229 14.67 -9.26 -6.21
N PHE A 230 14.32 -8.99 -7.47
CA PHE A 230 13.40 -9.86 -8.19
C PHE A 230 14.04 -11.20 -8.59
N ASP A 231 15.35 -11.28 -8.81
CA ASP A 231 16.03 -12.53 -9.13
C ASP A 231 16.11 -13.47 -7.91
N GLU A 232 16.27 -12.91 -6.71
CA GLU A 232 16.35 -13.65 -5.44
C GLU A 232 14.98 -13.85 -4.76
N MET A 233 13.95 -13.11 -5.18
CA MET A 233 12.60 -13.16 -4.58
C MET A 233 12.00 -14.57 -4.72
N PRO A 234 11.61 -15.23 -3.63
CA PRO A 234 10.91 -16.50 -3.71
C PRO A 234 9.48 -16.34 -4.26
N ALA A 235 8.86 -17.42 -4.69
CA ALA A 235 7.44 -17.41 -5.03
C ALA A 235 6.59 -17.00 -3.82
N PHE A 236 5.48 -16.32 -4.09
CA PHE A 236 4.52 -15.87 -3.06
C PHE A 236 3.08 -16.01 -3.57
N ASP A 237 2.15 -16.12 -2.67
CA ASP A 237 0.75 -16.45 -2.98
C ASP A 237 -0.06 -15.25 -3.48
N GLY A 238 0.38 -14.02 -3.19
CA GLY A 238 -0.29 -12.79 -3.58
C GLY A 238 -0.49 -12.67 -5.09
N GLU A 239 -1.66 -12.18 -5.48
CA GLU A 239 -2.03 -12.05 -6.91
C GLU A 239 -1.55 -10.73 -7.53
N THR A 240 -1.23 -9.72 -6.73
CA THR A 240 -1.08 -8.33 -7.18
C THR A 240 0.24 -7.69 -6.74
N VAL A 241 0.78 -6.86 -7.64
CA VAL A 241 1.96 -6.02 -7.40
C VAL A 241 1.62 -4.60 -7.85
N THR A 242 1.71 -3.62 -6.96
CA THR A 242 1.37 -2.21 -7.24
C THR A 242 2.61 -1.34 -7.35
N LEU A 243 2.68 -0.55 -8.42
CA LEU A 243 3.65 0.55 -8.52
C LEU A 243 3.12 1.78 -7.77
N GLU A 244 3.91 2.27 -6.80
CA GLU A 244 3.58 3.46 -6.00
C GLU A 244 4.50 4.67 -6.26
N SER A 245 5.33 4.62 -7.30
CA SER A 245 6.27 5.70 -7.60
C SER A 245 5.54 6.92 -8.19
N PRO A 246 5.80 8.14 -7.68
CA PRO A 246 5.10 9.33 -8.12
C PRO A 246 5.52 9.75 -9.54
N VAL A 247 4.54 10.11 -10.35
CA VAL A 247 4.76 10.64 -11.72
C VAL A 247 4.30 12.07 -11.88
N MET A 248 3.69 12.61 -10.83
CA MET A 248 3.22 14.00 -10.81
C MET A 248 4.42 14.96 -10.71
N LEU A 249 4.52 15.85 -11.67
CA LEU A 249 5.53 16.89 -11.73
C LEU A 249 5.14 18.09 -10.83
N PRO A 250 6.07 18.98 -10.49
CA PRO A 250 5.79 20.15 -9.63
C PRO A 250 4.70 21.09 -10.17
N ASP A 251 4.49 21.12 -11.50
CA ASP A 251 3.45 21.91 -12.16
C ASP A 251 2.08 21.20 -12.20
N GLY A 252 1.98 19.99 -11.59
CA GLY A 252 0.77 19.17 -11.57
C GLY A 252 0.53 18.33 -12.81
N SER A 253 1.38 18.41 -13.83
CA SER A 253 1.37 17.50 -14.98
C SER A 253 1.92 16.12 -14.62
N HIS A 254 1.83 15.15 -15.54
CA HIS A 254 2.22 13.75 -15.27
C HIS A 254 3.15 13.23 -16.33
N ASP A 255 4.23 12.56 -15.90
CA ASP A 255 5.12 11.80 -16.76
C ASP A 255 4.60 10.36 -16.95
N LEU A 256 3.60 10.22 -17.85
CA LEU A 256 3.00 8.91 -18.15
C LEU A 256 3.96 7.97 -18.88
N GLU A 257 4.95 8.50 -19.60
CA GLU A 257 5.95 7.67 -20.25
C GLU A 257 6.82 6.96 -19.21
N LYS A 258 7.27 7.69 -18.20
CA LYS A 258 8.02 7.14 -17.07
C LYS A 258 7.18 6.12 -16.29
N LEU A 259 5.91 6.43 -16.02
CA LEU A 259 4.97 5.50 -15.38
C LEU A 259 4.92 4.18 -16.14
N ASN A 260 4.67 4.24 -17.44
CA ASN A 260 4.51 3.05 -18.26
C ASN A 260 5.81 2.25 -18.40
N ARG A 261 6.98 2.91 -18.49
CA ARG A 261 8.27 2.20 -18.44
C ARG A 261 8.43 1.37 -17.17
N SER A 262 8.06 1.93 -16.01
CA SER A 262 8.13 1.20 -14.73
C SER A 262 7.12 0.07 -14.63
N LEU A 263 5.89 0.27 -15.12
CA LEU A 263 4.88 -0.79 -15.16
C LEU A 263 5.30 -1.96 -16.07
N CYS A 264 5.87 -1.65 -17.25
CA CYS A 264 6.41 -2.68 -18.15
C CYS A 264 7.59 -3.43 -17.49
N PHE A 265 8.51 -2.70 -16.84
CA PHE A 265 9.58 -3.33 -16.08
C PHE A 265 9.06 -4.33 -15.04
N LEU A 266 8.06 -3.95 -14.24
CA LEU A 266 7.46 -4.86 -13.26
C LEU A 266 6.81 -6.07 -13.94
N ARG A 267 6.08 -5.87 -15.03
CA ARG A 267 5.45 -6.95 -15.79
C ARG A 267 6.47 -7.98 -16.25
N ASP A 268 7.58 -7.51 -16.82
CA ASP A 268 8.65 -8.39 -17.32
C ASP A 268 9.30 -9.19 -16.18
N ARG A 269 9.47 -8.57 -15.00
CA ARG A 269 10.03 -9.23 -13.83
C ARG A 269 9.07 -10.22 -13.17
N MET A 270 7.76 -9.91 -13.17
CA MET A 270 6.74 -10.76 -12.55
C MET A 270 6.25 -11.91 -13.43
N ASN A 271 6.55 -11.91 -14.73
CA ASN A 271 6.17 -13.00 -15.65
C ASN A 271 6.78 -14.37 -15.31
N LYS A 272 7.76 -14.42 -14.41
CA LYS A 272 8.36 -15.68 -13.95
C LYS A 272 7.62 -16.34 -12.79
N TYR A 273 6.64 -15.66 -12.17
CA TYR A 273 5.83 -16.13 -11.07
C TYR A 273 4.39 -16.42 -11.56
#